data_596b30f6ce13886146d02bd9ab8cb345
#
_entry.id   596b30f6ce13886146d02bd9ab8cb345
#
_cell.length_a   1.000
_cell.length_b   1.000
_cell.length_c   1.000
_cell.angle_alpha   90.00
_cell.angle_beta   90.00
_cell.angle_gamma   90.00
#
_symmetry.space_group_name_H-M   'P 1'
#
loop_
_entity.id
_entity.type
_entity.pdbx_description
1 polymer ?
#
loop_
_entity_poly.entity_id
_entity_poly.type
_entity_poly.pdbx_seq_one_letter_code
_entity_poly.pdbx_strand_id
1 'polypeptide(L)'
;MHSHIHHLYALLELAKREGLSKVYIHAFLDGRDVSPSSGISFVAECQDTCRTLGIGEIATVMGRFYAMDRDSRWDRVQKAYDAIVAADAPYAPDPVQAVQNSYDKGLTDEFMLPVVCTKEAHLKIGDSIIVF
;
A
#
# COMPACT_ATOMS: atom_id res chain seq x y z
N MET A 1 -19.16 2.62 1.05
CA MET A 1 -17.79 2.33 1.49
C MET A 1 -17.73 2.34 2.99
N HIS A 2 -16.92 1.47 3.59
CA HIS A 2 -16.99 1.18 5.02
C HIS A 2 -15.82 1.79 5.80
N SER A 3 -14.79 2.33 5.13
CA SER A 3 -13.61 2.93 5.76
C SER A 3 -13.22 4.25 5.09
N HIS A 4 -12.36 5.00 5.77
CA HIS A 4 -11.84 6.28 5.32
C HIS A 4 -10.35 6.36 5.66
N ILE A 5 -9.56 7.13 4.90
CA ILE A 5 -8.11 7.25 5.13
C ILE A 5 -7.80 7.76 6.55
N HIS A 6 -8.66 8.57 7.14
CA HIS A 6 -8.50 9.02 8.53
C HIS A 6 -8.60 7.87 9.55
N HIS A 7 -9.26 6.75 9.22
CA HIS A 7 -9.24 5.56 10.07
C HIS A 7 -7.85 4.93 10.10
N LEU A 8 -7.13 4.92 8.96
CA LEU A 8 -5.72 4.52 8.93
C LEU A 8 -4.87 5.41 9.84
N TYR A 9 -5.04 6.73 9.75
CA TYR A 9 -4.28 7.67 10.57
C TYR A 9 -4.56 7.51 12.06
N ALA A 10 -5.81 7.25 12.43
CA ALA A 10 -6.19 6.93 13.82
C ALA A 10 -5.54 5.62 14.31
N LEU A 11 -5.45 4.60 13.45
CA LEU A 11 -4.76 3.34 13.78
C LEU A 11 -3.24 3.54 13.95
N LEU A 12 -2.61 4.39 13.15
CA LEU A 12 -1.20 4.75 13.32
C LEU A 12 -0.96 5.49 14.65
N GLU A 13 -1.84 6.44 15.01
CA GLU A 13 -1.80 7.09 16.32
C GLU A 13 -1.94 6.09 17.46
N LEU A 14 -2.90 5.18 17.36
CA LEU A 14 -3.09 4.13 18.36
C LEU A 14 -1.84 3.26 18.48
N ALA A 15 -1.29 2.79 17.38
CA ALA A 15 -0.07 1.99 17.36
C ALA A 15 1.10 2.70 18.07
N LYS A 16 1.27 4.01 17.81
CA LYS A 16 2.26 4.84 18.48
C LYS A 16 2.01 4.92 19.99
N ARG A 17 0.75 5.14 20.40
CA ARG A 17 0.37 5.23 21.82
C ARG A 17 0.62 3.92 22.57
N GLU A 18 0.39 2.78 21.91
CA GLU A 18 0.65 1.45 22.44
C GLU A 18 2.14 1.03 22.37
N GLY A 19 3.02 1.92 21.88
CA GLY A 19 4.46 1.71 21.89
C GLY A 19 4.97 0.76 20.80
N LEU A 20 4.19 0.54 19.73
CA LEU A 20 4.67 -0.25 18.60
C LEU A 20 5.79 0.51 17.88
N SER A 21 6.82 -0.22 17.49
CA SER A 21 7.98 0.35 16.78
C SER A 21 7.95 0.13 15.25
N LYS A 22 7.17 -0.85 14.80
CA LYS A 22 7.09 -1.22 13.39
C LYS A 22 5.63 -1.37 12.97
N VAL A 23 5.21 -0.53 12.02
CA VAL A 23 3.90 -0.60 11.38
C VAL A 23 4.12 -0.41 9.89
N TYR A 24 3.66 -1.36 9.10
CA TYR A 24 3.79 -1.37 7.65
C TYR A 24 2.44 -1.21 6.99
N ILE A 25 2.40 -0.41 5.94
CA ILE A 25 1.18 -0.13 5.16
C ILE A 25 1.34 -0.74 3.78
N HIS A 26 0.41 -1.62 3.41
CA HIS A 26 0.27 -2.15 2.07
C HIS A 26 -0.86 -1.40 1.38
N ALA A 27 -0.50 -0.43 0.52
CA ALA A 27 -1.46 0.47 -0.10
C ALA A 27 -2.07 -0.14 -1.38
N PHE A 28 -3.39 -0.21 -1.43
CA PHE A 28 -4.16 -0.63 -2.60
C PHE A 28 -4.82 0.59 -3.22
N LEU A 29 -4.39 0.95 -4.43
CA LEU A 29 -4.92 2.10 -5.14
C LEU A 29 -6.22 1.73 -5.86
N ASP A 30 -7.18 2.63 -5.83
CA ASP A 30 -8.51 2.41 -6.38
C ASP A 30 -8.58 2.73 -7.89
N GLY A 31 -8.59 3.99 -8.26
CA GLY A 31 -8.68 4.45 -9.64
C GLY A 31 -9.94 4.07 -10.41
N ARG A 32 -10.95 3.51 -9.73
CA ARG A 32 -12.22 3.05 -10.29
C ARG A 32 -13.42 3.78 -9.72
N ASP A 33 -13.48 3.89 -8.39
CA ASP A 33 -14.54 4.61 -7.69
C ASP A 33 -14.13 6.07 -7.40
N VAL A 34 -12.85 6.40 -7.65
CA VAL A 34 -12.26 7.74 -7.60
C VAL A 34 -11.46 8.00 -8.89
N SER A 35 -10.94 9.22 -9.06
CA SER A 35 -10.14 9.58 -10.24
C SER A 35 -8.99 8.59 -10.46
N PRO A 36 -8.74 8.15 -11.71
CA PRO A 36 -7.72 7.14 -12.04
C PRO A 36 -6.27 7.53 -11.71
N SER A 37 -6.01 8.79 -11.37
CA SER A 37 -4.69 9.32 -11.04
C SER A 37 -4.66 10.09 -9.72
N SER A 38 -5.62 9.83 -8.83
CA SER A 38 -5.68 10.47 -7.50
C SER A 38 -4.81 9.76 -6.46
N GLY A 39 -4.40 8.52 -6.70
CA GLY A 39 -3.64 7.70 -5.77
C GLY A 39 -2.33 8.34 -5.32
N ILE A 40 -1.65 9.06 -6.21
CA ILE A 40 -0.39 9.73 -5.89
C ILE A 40 -0.53 10.74 -4.73
N SER A 41 -1.63 11.50 -4.70
CA SER A 41 -1.88 12.47 -3.61
C SER A 41 -2.18 11.77 -2.29
N PHE A 42 -2.94 10.67 -2.32
CA PHE A 42 -3.20 9.87 -1.11
C PHE A 42 -1.95 9.18 -0.57
N VAL A 43 -1.10 8.66 -1.45
CA VAL A 43 0.19 8.06 -1.04
C VAL A 43 1.11 9.11 -0.43
N ALA A 44 1.20 10.30 -1.02
CA ALA A 44 1.98 11.42 -0.49
C ALA A 44 1.48 11.87 0.88
N GLU A 45 0.16 12.08 1.03
CA GLU A 45 -0.46 12.45 2.31
C GLU A 45 -0.21 11.38 3.39
N CYS A 46 -0.35 10.11 3.04
CA CYS A 46 -0.08 9.00 3.96
C CYS A 46 1.39 8.98 4.40
N GLN A 47 2.33 9.17 3.48
CA GLN A 47 3.77 9.24 3.78
C GLN A 47 4.11 10.41 4.71
N ASP A 48 3.53 11.58 4.45
CA ASP A 48 3.73 12.76 5.29
C ASP A 48 3.11 12.59 6.69
N THR A 49 1.95 11.94 6.78
CA THR A 49 1.32 11.59 8.05
C THR A 49 2.19 10.63 8.86
N CYS A 50 2.74 9.59 8.24
CA CYS A 50 3.69 8.67 8.89
C CYS A 50 4.91 9.41 9.43
N ARG A 51 5.50 10.32 8.64
CA ARG A 51 6.63 11.15 9.08
C ARG A 51 6.27 12.04 10.27
N THR A 52 5.14 12.70 10.23
CA THR A 52 4.66 13.59 11.29
C THR A 52 4.38 12.84 12.58
N LEU A 53 3.75 11.67 12.49
CA LEU A 53 3.50 10.80 13.64
C LEU A 53 4.77 10.11 14.16
N GLY A 54 5.77 9.93 13.32
CA GLY A 54 7.01 9.20 13.64
C GLY A 54 6.77 7.68 13.75
N ILE A 55 5.74 7.17 13.07
CA ILE A 55 5.42 5.74 12.97
C ILE A 55 4.70 5.46 11.66
N GLY A 56 4.87 4.26 11.14
CA GLY A 56 4.29 3.81 9.90
C GLY A 56 5.23 4.00 8.70
N GLU A 57 5.20 3.05 7.81
CA GLU A 57 5.97 3.06 6.57
C GLU A 57 5.17 2.36 5.47
N ILE A 58 5.10 2.98 4.29
CA ILE A 58 4.46 2.34 3.14
C ILE A 58 5.39 1.26 2.60
N ALA A 59 4.98 0.01 2.76
CA ALA A 59 5.77 -1.16 2.41
C ALA A 59 5.58 -1.61 0.97
N THR A 60 4.34 -1.56 0.48
CA THR A 60 4.02 -1.87 -0.91
C THR A 60 2.96 -0.92 -1.44
N VAL A 61 2.97 -0.69 -2.74
CA VAL A 61 1.90 0.01 -3.46
C VAL A 61 1.50 -0.81 -4.67
N MET A 62 0.20 -0.96 -4.90
CA MET A 62 -0.33 -1.69 -6.05
C MET A 62 -1.77 -1.28 -6.37
N GLY A 63 -2.20 -1.50 -7.59
CA GLY A 63 -3.58 -1.26 -8.00
C GLY A 63 -4.54 -2.37 -7.55
N ARG A 64 -5.81 -2.00 -7.35
CA ARG A 64 -6.88 -2.94 -6.96
C ARG A 64 -7.08 -4.07 -7.96
N PHE A 65 -6.68 -3.90 -9.22
CA PHE A 65 -6.73 -4.94 -10.23
C PHE A 65 -5.98 -6.21 -9.81
N TYR A 66 -4.90 -6.07 -9.05
CA TYR A 66 -4.12 -7.17 -8.49
C TYR A 66 -4.54 -7.51 -7.07
N ALA A 67 -4.67 -6.50 -6.20
CA ALA A 67 -4.87 -6.70 -4.78
C ALA A 67 -6.32 -7.06 -4.40
N MET A 68 -7.29 -6.74 -5.26
CA MET A 68 -8.71 -6.91 -4.97
C MET A 68 -9.43 -7.68 -6.09
N ASP A 69 -8.75 -8.63 -6.74
CA ASP A 69 -9.37 -9.46 -7.77
C ASP A 69 -10.55 -10.26 -7.20
N ARG A 70 -11.66 -10.28 -7.93
CA ARG A 70 -12.90 -10.99 -7.58
C ARG A 70 -13.34 -11.99 -8.65
N ASP A 71 -12.48 -12.18 -9.65
CA ASP A 71 -12.79 -13.00 -10.84
C ASP A 71 -12.04 -14.32 -10.85
N SER A 72 -11.45 -14.70 -9.69
CA SER A 72 -10.61 -15.92 -9.54
C SER A 72 -9.41 -15.94 -10.49
N ARG A 73 -8.87 -14.77 -10.79
CA ARG A 73 -7.66 -14.62 -11.63
C ARG A 73 -6.42 -14.77 -10.75
N TRP A 74 -6.05 -16.00 -10.51
CA TRP A 74 -4.96 -16.36 -9.60
C TRP A 74 -3.61 -15.78 -10.02
N ASP A 75 -3.39 -15.57 -11.30
CA ASP A 75 -2.22 -14.87 -11.85
C ASP A 75 -2.09 -13.42 -11.37
N ARG A 76 -3.21 -12.74 -11.11
CA ARG A 76 -3.22 -11.39 -10.51
C ARG A 76 -3.02 -11.45 -9.00
N VAL A 77 -3.78 -12.31 -8.33
CA VAL A 77 -3.70 -12.51 -6.88
C VAL A 77 -2.28 -12.89 -6.46
N GLN A 78 -1.63 -13.76 -7.23
CA GLN A 78 -0.26 -14.20 -6.95
C GLN A 78 0.72 -13.03 -6.88
N LYS A 79 0.65 -12.08 -7.82
CA LYS A 79 1.53 -10.90 -7.83
C LYS A 79 1.37 -10.03 -6.57
N ALA A 80 0.12 -9.81 -6.13
CA ALA A 80 -0.15 -9.08 -4.91
C ALA A 80 0.35 -9.86 -3.67
N TYR A 81 0.09 -11.16 -3.64
CA TYR A 81 0.54 -12.04 -2.56
C TYR A 81 2.07 -12.05 -2.43
N ASP A 82 2.79 -12.25 -3.52
CA ASP A 82 4.25 -12.30 -3.53
C ASP A 82 4.86 -10.98 -3.04
N ALA A 83 4.30 -9.84 -3.46
CA ALA A 83 4.74 -8.53 -3.00
C ALA A 83 4.54 -8.33 -1.50
N ILE A 84 3.39 -8.74 -0.95
CA ILE A 84 3.04 -8.52 0.46
C ILE A 84 3.74 -9.54 1.37
N VAL A 85 3.68 -10.83 1.00
CA VAL A 85 4.14 -11.91 1.88
C VAL A 85 5.64 -12.13 1.79
N ALA A 86 6.21 -12.06 0.59
CA ALA A 86 7.61 -12.36 0.35
C ALA A 86 8.48 -11.14 0.02
N ALA A 87 7.89 -9.95 -0.11
CA ALA A 87 8.54 -8.77 -0.68
C ALA A 87 9.15 -9.06 -2.07
N ASP A 88 8.51 -9.94 -2.84
CA ASP A 88 8.93 -10.33 -4.18
C ASP A 88 8.16 -9.53 -5.25
N ALA A 89 8.65 -8.35 -5.52
CA ALA A 89 8.22 -7.46 -6.60
C ALA A 89 9.32 -6.42 -6.88
N PRO A 90 9.24 -5.66 -7.98
CA PRO A 90 10.17 -4.58 -8.25
C PRO A 90 10.31 -3.62 -7.07
N TYR A 91 11.55 -3.26 -6.74
CA TYR A 91 11.86 -2.40 -5.60
C TYR A 91 11.94 -0.94 -6.01
N ALA A 92 11.22 -0.07 -5.31
CA ALA A 92 11.30 1.38 -5.42
C ALA A 92 11.10 2.01 -4.02
N PRO A 93 12.14 2.56 -3.40
CA PRO A 93 12.11 3.00 -2.00
C PRO A 93 11.21 4.21 -1.75
N ASP A 94 10.85 4.96 -2.78
CA ASP A 94 9.93 6.09 -2.70
C ASP A 94 8.56 5.67 -3.28
N PRO A 95 7.53 5.52 -2.45
CA PRO A 95 6.21 5.10 -2.90
C PRO A 95 5.53 6.14 -3.82
N VAL A 96 5.76 7.44 -3.60
CA VAL A 96 5.21 8.50 -4.45
C VAL A 96 5.84 8.44 -5.84
N GLN A 97 7.16 8.29 -5.91
CA GLN A 97 7.88 8.13 -7.17
C GLN A 97 7.48 6.83 -7.89
N ALA A 98 7.20 5.75 -7.14
CA ALA A 98 6.71 4.50 -7.73
C ALA A 98 5.37 4.68 -8.43
N VAL A 99 4.44 5.44 -7.84
CA VAL A 99 3.15 5.77 -8.48
C VAL A 99 3.37 6.64 -9.71
N GLN A 100 4.21 7.68 -9.62
CA GLN A 100 4.53 8.53 -10.78
C GLN A 100 5.14 7.72 -11.92
N ASN A 101 6.07 6.83 -11.64
CA ASN A 101 6.68 5.94 -12.65
C ASN A 101 5.65 5.01 -13.32
N SER A 102 4.57 4.63 -12.61
CA SER A 102 3.45 3.88 -13.18
C SER A 102 2.67 4.74 -14.19
N TYR A 103 2.37 5.99 -13.82
CA TYR A 103 1.67 6.93 -14.70
C TYR A 103 2.48 7.25 -15.97
N ASP A 104 3.79 7.43 -15.84
CA ASP A 104 4.70 7.68 -16.96
C ASP A 104 4.72 6.51 -17.97
N LYS A 105 4.37 5.30 -17.52
CA LYS A 105 4.19 4.11 -18.35
C LYS A 105 2.76 3.95 -18.89
N GLY A 106 1.87 4.90 -18.60
CA GLY A 106 0.46 4.85 -19.00
C GLY A 106 -0.41 3.94 -18.15
N LEU A 107 0.07 3.48 -16.98
CA LEU A 107 -0.69 2.68 -16.03
C LEU A 107 -1.25 3.57 -14.93
N THR A 108 -2.57 3.61 -14.83
CA THR A 108 -3.30 4.35 -13.80
C THR A 108 -3.37 3.58 -12.48
N ASP A 109 -3.95 4.19 -11.46
CA ASP A 109 -4.07 3.64 -10.11
C ASP A 109 -4.57 2.19 -10.10
N GLU A 110 -5.69 1.92 -10.78
CA GLU A 110 -6.32 0.59 -10.81
C GLU A 110 -5.35 -0.50 -11.29
N PHE A 111 -4.53 -0.18 -12.29
CA PHE A 111 -3.67 -1.16 -13.00
C PHE A 111 -2.20 -1.09 -12.60
N MET A 112 -1.85 -0.31 -11.59
CA MET A 112 -0.49 -0.24 -11.10
C MET A 112 0.00 -1.62 -10.67
N LEU A 113 1.11 -2.07 -11.26
CA LEU A 113 1.76 -3.31 -10.87
C LEU A 113 2.29 -3.21 -9.42
N PRO A 114 2.27 -4.31 -8.65
CA PRO A 114 2.84 -4.31 -7.32
C PRO A 114 4.30 -3.87 -7.29
N VAL A 115 4.62 -2.99 -6.34
CA VAL A 115 5.96 -2.46 -6.09
C VAL A 115 6.24 -2.57 -4.59
N VAL A 116 7.43 -3.03 -4.24
CA VAL A 116 7.94 -3.08 -2.86
C VAL A 116 8.71 -1.81 -2.57
N CYS A 117 8.34 -1.11 -1.50
CA CYS A 117 9.02 0.10 -1.04
C CYS A 117 9.91 -0.18 0.18
N THR A 118 9.56 -1.19 0.99
CA THR A 118 10.31 -1.59 2.18
C THR A 118 10.46 -3.12 2.21
N LYS A 119 11.67 -3.61 1.99
CA LYS A 119 11.94 -5.06 1.89
C LYS A 119 11.76 -5.81 3.20
N GLU A 120 12.01 -5.15 4.32
CA GLU A 120 11.88 -5.73 5.67
C GLU A 120 10.41 -5.98 6.06
N ALA A 121 9.46 -5.46 5.30
CA ALA A 121 8.04 -5.54 5.58
C ALA A 121 7.35 -6.83 5.11
N HIS A 122 8.10 -7.82 4.63
CA HIS A 122 7.52 -9.14 4.35
C HIS A 122 6.91 -9.75 5.60
N LEU A 123 5.77 -10.42 5.46
CA LEU A 123 5.04 -10.99 6.59
C LEU A 123 5.81 -12.10 7.28
N LYS A 124 5.74 -12.12 8.60
CA LYS A 124 6.40 -13.10 9.48
C LYS A 124 5.37 -13.74 10.41
N ILE A 125 5.70 -14.94 10.87
CA ILE A 125 4.90 -15.60 11.91
C ILE A 125 4.92 -14.72 13.17
N GLY A 126 3.73 -14.38 13.66
CA GLY A 126 3.55 -13.51 14.82
C GLY A 126 3.15 -12.06 14.45
N ASP A 127 3.18 -11.68 13.20
CA ASP A 127 2.67 -10.38 12.76
C ASP A 127 1.14 -10.32 12.89
N SER A 128 0.63 -9.14 13.22
CA SER A 128 -0.81 -8.85 13.22
C SER A 128 -1.17 -8.07 11.97
N ILE A 129 -2.28 -8.44 11.34
CA ILE A 129 -2.76 -7.83 10.11
C ILE A 129 -4.12 -7.19 10.35
N ILE A 130 -4.28 -5.93 9.92
CA ILE A 130 -5.56 -5.23 9.87
C ILE A 130 -5.89 -5.01 8.39
N VAL A 131 -7.09 -5.41 7.99
CA VAL A 131 -7.61 -5.19 6.62
C VAL A 131 -8.89 -4.38 6.69
N PHE A 132 -8.99 -3.36 5.87
CA PHE A 132 -10.21 -2.52 5.77
C PHE A 132 -10.33 -1.80 4.41
#